data_ac9484b1995e6a34d25dc0fd5cc5f8dc
#
_entry.id   ac9484b1995e6a34d25dc0fd5cc5f8dc
#
_cell.length_a   1.000
_cell.length_b   1.000
_cell.length_c   1.000
_cell.angle_alpha   90.00
_cell.angle_beta   90.00
_cell.angle_gamma   90.00
#
_symmetry.space_group_name_H-M   'P 1'
#
loop_
_entity.id
_entity.type
_entity.pdbx_description
1 polymer ?
#
loop_
_entity_poly.entity_id
_entity_poly.type
_entity_poly.pdbx_seq_one_letter_code
_entity_poly.pdbx_strand_id
1 'polypeptide(L)'
;GKYIPGNTTIAERQLIGRGARYYPFKVNKEDDPFKRKFDNQLDNPLKILEELYYHSKHNPRYIQELTAALKEYGIMPYEEKEIKLKVKPKIKETDFWEKGFLFVNKKVKADRKGIKTIDDIEIERIYRYRLPTGFLREDIILEETNSRDSFETTTKTFSLYDFGEVIIRKAMAKLDFYKFSNLKKYFPDLTSSKEFIESLKRINVDVTGSREKLNNLIPDDMLKICLNVLMQLRSEILKGYVEYKGTKIFVPIEVKKVVKNKSLKINVGEYGDQEYGVPMSNPKHRELQLNLANKEWYIYDENYGTYEEKSFIKFIDGIIEDLKKNYSEIYLLRNANLFKIYRFSDGEAMEPDFVLFLKKENSDKIEQYQLFVEAKGEHLMKKDQWKEDFLKEIESEYQIKPTLFGENEKYIIVGLPFYNENKKVEFIEVFKEKLGLM
;
A
#
# COMPACT_ATOMS: atom_id res chain seq x y z
N GLY A 1 5.75 -0.53 -43.98
CA GLY A 1 7.11 -0.66 -43.48
C GLY A 1 7.52 -2.12 -43.41
N LYS A 2 8.83 -2.40 -43.45
CA LYS A 2 9.33 -3.76 -43.32
C LYS A 2 9.27 -4.17 -41.83
N TYR A 3 8.63 -5.30 -41.53
CA TYR A 3 8.58 -5.82 -40.17
C TYR A 3 10.01 -6.14 -39.68
N ILE A 4 10.38 -5.54 -38.53
CA ILE A 4 11.63 -5.81 -37.83
C ILE A 4 11.24 -6.32 -36.43
N PRO A 5 11.54 -7.58 -36.06
CA PRO A 5 11.18 -8.13 -34.77
C PRO A 5 11.64 -7.24 -33.61
N GLY A 6 10.77 -7.01 -32.63
CA GLY A 6 11.02 -6.18 -31.45
C GLY A 6 10.83 -4.67 -31.67
N ASN A 7 11.46 -4.05 -32.67
CA ASN A 7 11.39 -2.61 -32.88
C ASN A 7 10.05 -2.14 -33.46
N THR A 8 9.51 -2.86 -34.43
CA THR A 8 8.22 -2.50 -35.05
C THR A 8 7.08 -2.64 -34.04
N THR A 9 7.09 -3.71 -33.25
CA THR A 9 6.05 -3.96 -32.25
C THR A 9 6.08 -2.94 -31.10
N ILE A 10 7.22 -2.40 -30.71
CA ILE A 10 7.34 -1.34 -29.69
C ILE A 10 6.68 -0.04 -30.20
N ALA A 11 7.00 0.38 -31.43
CA ALA A 11 6.44 1.62 -32.00
C ALA A 11 4.92 1.51 -32.19
N GLU A 12 4.44 0.39 -32.69
CA GLU A 12 3.01 0.15 -32.91
C GLU A 12 2.25 0.02 -31.59
N ARG A 13 2.83 -0.65 -30.59
CA ARG A 13 2.28 -0.70 -29.24
C ARG A 13 2.08 0.70 -28.65
N GLN A 14 3.07 1.59 -28.81
CA GLN A 14 2.95 2.97 -28.35
C GLN A 14 1.84 3.72 -29.08
N LEU A 15 1.70 3.50 -30.39
CA LEU A 15 0.64 4.10 -31.20
C LEU A 15 -0.75 3.61 -30.77
N ILE A 16 -0.91 2.30 -30.62
CA ILE A 16 -2.15 1.68 -30.15
C ILE A 16 -2.48 2.15 -28.74
N GLY A 17 -1.49 2.24 -27.83
CA GLY A 17 -1.68 2.73 -26.47
C GLY A 17 -2.12 4.19 -26.41
N ARG A 18 -1.64 5.04 -27.32
CA ARG A 18 -2.12 6.42 -27.45
C ARG A 18 -3.57 6.45 -27.96
N GLY A 19 -3.90 5.66 -28.98
CA GLY A 19 -5.26 5.54 -29.52
C GLY A 19 -6.25 5.02 -28.48
N ALA A 20 -5.87 3.98 -27.74
CA ALA A 20 -6.73 3.40 -26.71
C ALA A 20 -7.00 4.33 -25.50
N ARG A 21 -6.07 5.26 -25.22
CA ARG A 21 -6.24 6.26 -24.14
C ARG A 21 -6.97 7.52 -24.59
N TYR A 22 -7.07 7.75 -25.90
CA TYR A 22 -7.66 8.96 -26.43
C TYR A 22 -9.17 8.82 -26.53
N TYR A 23 -9.89 9.62 -25.73
CA TYR A 23 -11.33 9.74 -25.80
C TYR A 23 -11.70 11.22 -25.93
N PRO A 24 -11.88 11.72 -27.17
CA PRO A 24 -12.07 13.15 -27.43
C PRO A 24 -13.49 13.63 -27.13
N PHE A 25 -14.44 12.70 -26.86
CA PHE A 25 -15.84 13.04 -26.74
C PHE A 25 -16.24 13.34 -25.30
N LYS A 26 -17.11 14.33 -25.13
CA LYS A 26 -17.84 14.58 -23.89
C LYS A 26 -19.28 14.15 -24.10
N VAL A 27 -19.79 13.28 -23.24
CA VAL A 27 -21.20 12.91 -23.21
C VAL A 27 -22.00 13.99 -22.45
N ASN A 28 -21.43 14.49 -21.36
CA ASN A 28 -21.98 15.57 -20.54
C ASN A 28 -20.98 16.71 -20.42
N LYS A 29 -21.46 17.93 -20.13
CA LYS A 29 -20.60 19.13 -19.96
C LYS A 29 -19.57 18.96 -18.80
N GLU A 30 -19.91 18.18 -17.78
CA GLU A 30 -19.11 17.94 -16.57
C GLU A 30 -18.07 16.85 -16.75
N ASP A 31 -18.10 16.13 -17.87
CA ASP A 31 -17.19 15.03 -18.13
C ASP A 31 -15.75 15.48 -18.40
N ASP A 32 -14.80 14.74 -17.87
CA ASP A 32 -13.40 14.84 -18.25
C ASP A 32 -13.24 14.40 -19.73
N PRO A 33 -12.73 15.27 -20.63
CA PRO A 33 -12.69 15.00 -22.07
C PRO A 33 -11.77 13.83 -22.47
N PHE A 34 -10.89 13.41 -21.59
CA PHE A 34 -9.89 12.38 -21.92
C PHE A 34 -10.05 11.09 -21.11
N LYS A 35 -11.16 10.98 -20.36
CA LYS A 35 -11.43 9.81 -19.54
C LYS A 35 -12.44 8.87 -20.20
N ARG A 36 -12.08 7.59 -20.36
CA ARG A 36 -12.99 6.55 -20.82
C ARG A 36 -14.10 6.34 -19.80
N LYS A 37 -15.35 6.22 -20.26
CA LYS A 37 -16.54 6.26 -19.42
C LYS A 37 -17.25 4.93 -19.30
N PHE A 38 -17.11 4.10 -20.35
CA PHE A 38 -17.87 2.86 -20.47
C PHE A 38 -17.04 1.62 -20.18
N ASP A 39 -15.80 1.76 -19.68
CA ASP A 39 -14.92 0.62 -19.33
C ASP A 39 -15.58 -0.34 -18.32
N ASN A 40 -16.36 0.20 -17.40
CA ASN A 40 -17.07 -0.58 -16.38
C ASN A 40 -18.53 -0.93 -16.76
N GLN A 41 -18.98 -0.54 -17.98
CA GLN A 41 -20.36 -0.72 -18.45
C GLN A 41 -20.33 -1.55 -19.74
N LEU A 42 -19.98 -2.82 -19.62
CA LEU A 42 -19.73 -3.70 -20.77
C LEU A 42 -20.91 -3.85 -21.73
N ASP A 43 -22.12 -3.73 -21.23
CA ASP A 43 -23.37 -3.86 -22.01
C ASP A 43 -23.89 -2.52 -22.56
N ASN A 44 -23.18 -1.41 -22.33
CA ASN A 44 -23.61 -0.13 -22.83
C ASN A 44 -23.29 0.02 -24.32
N PRO A 45 -24.31 0.28 -25.20
CA PRO A 45 -24.09 0.37 -26.63
C PRO A 45 -23.13 1.53 -27.03
N LEU A 46 -23.00 2.55 -26.19
CA LEU A 46 -22.07 3.66 -26.42
C LEU A 46 -20.60 3.26 -26.20
N LYS A 47 -20.32 2.09 -25.65
CA LYS A 47 -18.95 1.55 -25.53
C LYS A 47 -18.24 1.46 -26.87
N ILE A 48 -18.96 1.28 -27.97
CA ILE A 48 -18.41 1.25 -29.33
C ILE A 48 -17.62 2.54 -29.67
N LEU A 49 -17.95 3.67 -29.03
CA LEU A 49 -17.23 4.94 -29.23
C LEU A 49 -15.82 4.93 -28.61
N GLU A 50 -15.57 4.00 -27.69
CA GLU A 50 -14.28 3.83 -26.99
C GLU A 50 -13.48 2.66 -27.52
N GLU A 51 -13.99 1.91 -28.50
CA GLU A 51 -13.30 0.78 -29.09
C GLU A 51 -12.27 1.25 -30.12
N LEU A 52 -11.11 0.64 -30.08
CA LEU A 52 -10.04 0.84 -31.08
C LEU A 52 -9.91 -0.40 -31.93
N TYR A 53 -10.17 -0.26 -33.23
CA TYR A 53 -9.98 -1.33 -34.21
C TYR A 53 -8.62 -1.19 -34.88
N TYR A 54 -7.78 -2.21 -34.69
CA TYR A 54 -6.46 -2.28 -35.31
C TYR A 54 -6.42 -3.34 -36.39
N HIS A 55 -6.08 -2.96 -37.61
CA HIS A 55 -5.98 -3.85 -38.76
C HIS A 55 -4.53 -4.00 -39.22
N SER A 56 -4.02 -5.22 -39.32
CA SER A 56 -2.69 -5.51 -39.83
C SER A 56 -2.71 -6.64 -40.85
N LYS A 57 -1.65 -6.74 -41.67
CA LYS A 57 -1.45 -7.90 -42.52
C LYS A 57 -1.22 -9.14 -41.67
N HIS A 58 -1.88 -10.25 -42.00
CA HIS A 58 -1.75 -11.49 -41.27
C HIS A 58 -0.30 -12.00 -41.26
N ASN A 59 0.33 -11.97 -40.07
CA ASN A 59 1.62 -12.58 -39.79
C ASN A 59 1.54 -13.14 -38.35
N PRO A 60 1.46 -14.45 -38.17
CA PRO A 60 1.26 -15.09 -36.87
C PRO A 60 2.28 -14.66 -35.81
N ARG A 61 3.56 -14.61 -36.21
CA ARG A 61 4.65 -14.22 -35.30
C ARG A 61 4.50 -12.75 -34.82
N TYR A 62 4.23 -11.86 -35.78
CA TYR A 62 4.00 -10.45 -35.50
C TYR A 62 2.78 -10.25 -34.58
N ILE A 63 1.67 -10.95 -34.85
CA ILE A 63 0.46 -10.87 -34.01
C ILE A 63 0.75 -11.37 -32.59
N GLN A 64 1.51 -12.46 -32.45
CA GLN A 64 1.90 -12.99 -31.14
C GLN A 64 2.78 -12.00 -30.37
N GLU A 65 3.81 -11.43 -30.99
CA GLU A 65 4.68 -10.43 -30.37
C GLU A 65 3.90 -9.15 -29.98
N LEU A 66 3.01 -8.67 -30.86
CA LEU A 66 2.18 -7.50 -30.58
C LEU A 66 1.18 -7.77 -29.42
N THR A 67 0.53 -8.94 -29.43
CA THR A 67 -0.39 -9.34 -28.38
C THR A 67 0.32 -9.43 -27.02
N ALA A 68 1.51 -10.04 -26.97
CA ALA A 68 2.33 -10.10 -25.77
C ALA A 68 2.69 -8.70 -25.26
N ALA A 69 3.14 -7.82 -26.18
CA ALA A 69 3.47 -6.46 -25.86
C ALA A 69 2.27 -5.61 -25.37
N LEU A 70 1.08 -5.81 -25.94
CA LEU A 70 -0.14 -5.12 -25.52
C LEU A 70 -0.63 -5.61 -24.14
N LYS A 71 -0.49 -6.91 -23.86
CA LYS A 71 -0.78 -7.49 -22.55
C LYS A 71 0.18 -6.94 -21.48
N GLU A 72 1.49 -6.89 -21.74
CA GLU A 72 2.52 -6.35 -20.85
C GLU A 72 2.22 -4.90 -20.41
N TYR A 73 1.64 -4.10 -21.31
CA TYR A 73 1.28 -2.70 -21.04
C TYR A 73 -0.16 -2.50 -20.55
N GLY A 74 -0.89 -3.59 -20.30
CA GLY A 74 -2.26 -3.53 -19.80
C GLY A 74 -3.28 -2.93 -20.78
N ILE A 75 -2.96 -2.89 -22.07
CA ILE A 75 -3.86 -2.44 -23.13
C ILE A 75 -4.80 -3.58 -23.56
N MET A 76 -4.30 -4.81 -23.58
CA MET A 76 -5.12 -6.01 -23.70
C MET A 76 -5.18 -6.73 -22.35
N PRO A 77 -6.34 -7.23 -21.94
CA PRO A 77 -6.43 -8.08 -20.79
C PRO A 77 -5.65 -9.38 -21.02
N TYR A 78 -5.03 -9.90 -19.97
CA TYR A 78 -4.57 -11.28 -19.97
C TYR A 78 -5.78 -12.22 -20.11
N GLU A 79 -5.54 -13.45 -20.56
CA GLU A 79 -6.61 -14.45 -20.52
C GLU A 79 -7.12 -14.58 -19.07
N GLU A 80 -8.36 -14.18 -18.86
CA GLU A 80 -9.02 -14.34 -17.58
C GLU A 80 -9.42 -15.80 -17.41
N LYS A 81 -8.89 -16.43 -16.38
CA LYS A 81 -9.33 -17.76 -15.94
C LYS A 81 -10.24 -17.59 -14.73
N GLU A 82 -11.45 -18.08 -14.82
CA GLU A 82 -12.32 -18.17 -13.66
C GLU A 82 -11.92 -19.36 -12.80
N ILE A 83 -11.59 -19.12 -11.55
CA ILE A 83 -11.32 -20.15 -10.54
C ILE A 83 -12.41 -20.11 -9.45
N LYS A 84 -12.81 -21.25 -8.96
CA LYS A 84 -13.84 -21.37 -7.92
C LYS A 84 -13.24 -21.99 -6.68
N LEU A 85 -13.33 -21.29 -5.56
CA LEU A 85 -13.02 -21.79 -4.22
C LEU A 85 -14.32 -22.12 -3.53
N LYS A 86 -14.53 -23.39 -3.22
CA LYS A 86 -15.75 -23.86 -2.53
C LYS A 86 -15.39 -24.27 -1.10
N VAL A 87 -16.17 -23.77 -0.17
CA VAL A 87 -16.10 -24.22 1.23
C VAL A 87 -16.59 -25.66 1.29
N LYS A 88 -15.81 -26.52 1.90
CA LYS A 88 -16.15 -27.95 2.02
C LYS A 88 -17.41 -28.16 2.86
N PRO A 89 -18.31 -29.05 2.45
CA PRO A 89 -19.52 -29.36 3.23
C PRO A 89 -19.23 -29.75 4.68
N LYS A 90 -18.24 -30.62 4.91
CA LYS A 90 -17.80 -31.03 6.24
C LYS A 90 -17.42 -29.88 7.18
N ILE A 91 -16.81 -28.81 6.65
CA ILE A 91 -16.47 -27.62 7.46
C ILE A 91 -17.73 -26.93 7.99
N LYS A 92 -18.81 -26.91 7.17
CA LYS A 92 -20.07 -26.27 7.55
C LYS A 92 -20.81 -27.02 8.66
N GLU A 93 -20.45 -28.25 8.93
CA GLU A 93 -21.02 -29.08 9.98
C GLU A 93 -20.25 -29.00 11.30
N THR A 94 -19.15 -28.24 11.35
CA THR A 94 -18.30 -28.11 12.54
C THR A 94 -18.76 -27.00 13.48
N ASP A 95 -18.42 -27.13 14.75
CA ASP A 95 -18.62 -26.06 15.75
C ASP A 95 -17.86 -24.79 15.39
N PHE A 96 -16.68 -24.92 14.77
CA PHE A 96 -15.91 -23.79 14.25
C PHE A 96 -16.73 -22.97 13.24
N TRP A 97 -17.46 -23.60 12.34
CA TRP A 97 -18.30 -22.88 11.38
C TRP A 97 -19.46 -22.16 12.06
N GLU A 98 -20.15 -22.83 12.97
CA GLU A 98 -21.37 -22.33 13.60
C GLU A 98 -21.09 -21.29 14.70
N LYS A 99 -20.03 -21.49 15.48
CA LYS A 99 -19.72 -20.71 16.70
C LYS A 99 -18.38 -19.97 16.63
N GLY A 100 -17.53 -20.27 15.64
CA GLY A 100 -16.20 -19.70 15.52
C GLY A 100 -16.22 -18.22 15.11
N PHE A 101 -15.18 -17.50 15.51
CA PHE A 101 -15.00 -16.09 15.22
C PHE A 101 -13.68 -15.83 14.49
N LEU A 102 -13.74 -14.90 13.56
CA LEU A 102 -12.60 -14.21 12.99
C LEU A 102 -12.50 -12.83 13.61
N PHE A 103 -11.35 -12.50 14.16
CA PHE A 103 -11.08 -11.19 14.76
C PHE A 103 -10.39 -10.27 13.76
N VAL A 104 -10.95 -9.09 13.57
CA VAL A 104 -10.39 -8.05 12.70
C VAL A 104 -10.48 -6.70 13.41
N ASN A 105 -9.56 -5.81 13.09
CA ASN A 105 -9.64 -4.43 13.54
C ASN A 105 -10.37 -3.55 12.51
N LYS A 106 -10.61 -2.30 12.86
CA LYS A 106 -11.36 -1.35 12.02
C LYS A 106 -10.49 -0.17 11.63
N LYS A 107 -10.72 0.36 10.43
CA LYS A 107 -10.21 1.65 10.00
C LYS A 107 -11.11 2.75 10.57
N VAL A 108 -10.52 3.68 11.30
CA VAL A 108 -11.22 4.83 11.91
C VAL A 108 -10.50 6.12 11.56
N LYS A 109 -11.20 7.23 11.57
CA LYS A 109 -10.56 8.54 11.44
C LYS A 109 -9.61 8.76 12.62
N ALA A 110 -8.41 9.25 12.33
CA ALA A 110 -7.45 9.62 13.37
C ALA A 110 -8.02 10.78 14.18
N ASP A 111 -7.98 10.67 15.49
CA ASP A 111 -8.35 11.78 16.38
C ASP A 111 -7.23 12.83 16.31
N ARG A 112 -7.56 14.03 15.89
CA ARG A 112 -6.64 15.17 15.76
C ARG A 112 -7.08 16.33 16.64
N LYS A 113 -7.90 16.07 17.67
CA LYS A 113 -8.22 17.08 18.67
C LYS A 113 -6.95 17.54 19.38
N GLY A 114 -6.85 18.82 19.65
CA GLY A 114 -5.68 19.42 20.29
C GLY A 114 -4.60 19.88 19.30
N ILE A 115 -4.68 19.53 18.01
CA ILE A 115 -3.73 20.03 16.99
C ILE A 115 -4.22 21.36 16.46
N LYS A 116 -3.56 22.43 16.85
CA LYS A 116 -3.97 23.80 16.60
C LYS A 116 -3.07 24.51 15.60
N THR A 117 -1.75 24.34 15.77
CA THR A 117 -0.73 24.99 14.94
C THR A 117 0.44 24.04 14.67
N ILE A 118 1.47 24.56 14.00
CA ILE A 118 2.71 23.81 13.79
C ILE A 118 3.46 23.48 15.09
N ASP A 119 3.09 24.10 16.20
CA ASP A 119 3.71 23.83 17.51
C ASP A 119 3.26 22.48 18.10
N ASP A 120 2.14 21.97 17.63
CA ASP A 120 1.53 20.72 18.08
C ASP A 120 1.94 19.52 17.23
N ILE A 121 2.85 19.71 16.27
CA ILE A 121 3.35 18.65 15.39
C ILE A 121 4.88 18.65 15.36
N GLU A 122 5.44 17.47 15.11
CA GLU A 122 6.88 17.30 14.92
C GLU A 122 7.26 17.66 13.48
N ILE A 123 8.01 18.76 13.35
CA ILE A 123 8.53 19.24 12.06
C ILE A 123 9.94 19.84 12.25
N GLU A 124 10.68 19.96 11.17
CA GLU A 124 11.93 20.73 11.18
C GLU A 124 11.65 22.17 11.50
N ARG A 125 12.54 22.77 12.29
CA ARG A 125 12.44 24.18 12.70
C ARG A 125 13.41 25.08 11.95
N ILE A 126 14.38 24.52 11.21
CA ILE A 126 15.41 25.24 10.47
C ILE A 126 15.40 24.75 9.03
N TYR A 127 15.09 25.65 8.12
CA TYR A 127 15.08 25.42 6.68
C TYR A 127 16.28 26.08 6.02
N ARG A 128 16.64 25.66 4.81
CA ARG A 128 17.79 26.24 4.09
C ARG A 128 17.33 26.83 2.77
N TYR A 129 17.86 28.00 2.46
CA TYR A 129 17.61 28.66 1.19
C TYR A 129 18.89 29.31 0.66
N ARG A 130 19.13 29.19 -0.64
CA ARG A 130 20.26 29.86 -1.30
C ARG A 130 19.70 30.94 -2.22
N LEU A 131 20.12 32.18 -1.99
CA LEU A 131 19.81 33.31 -2.88
C LEU A 131 20.46 33.10 -4.24
N PRO A 132 19.72 33.28 -5.36
CA PRO A 132 20.35 33.26 -6.67
C PRO A 132 21.42 34.34 -6.73
N THR A 133 22.64 33.92 -6.92
CA THR A 133 23.75 34.81 -7.29
C THR A 133 23.55 35.14 -8.76
N GLY A 134 23.34 36.43 -9.11
CA GLY A 134 22.93 36.88 -10.45
C GLY A 134 24.00 36.73 -11.57
N PHE A 135 24.62 35.58 -11.68
CA PHE A 135 25.49 35.24 -12.79
C PHE A 135 24.92 34.07 -13.58
N LEU A 136 24.55 34.33 -14.83
CA LEU A 136 24.49 33.33 -15.87
C LEU A 136 25.93 32.79 -16.02
N ARG A 137 26.14 31.49 -15.78
CA ARG A 137 27.30 30.80 -16.32
C ARG A 137 27.05 30.58 -17.81
N GLU A 138 27.43 31.54 -18.64
CA GLU A 138 27.79 31.20 -19.99
C GLU A 138 29.15 30.53 -19.91
N ASP A 139 29.23 29.23 -20.15
CA ASP A 139 30.48 28.57 -20.44
C ASP A 139 30.93 29.02 -21.86
N ILE A 140 31.56 30.15 -21.95
CA ILE A 140 32.35 30.49 -23.11
C ILE A 140 33.63 29.66 -23.00
N ILE A 141 33.68 28.59 -23.79
CA ILE A 141 34.92 27.89 -24.08
C ILE A 141 35.78 28.83 -24.88
N LEU A 142 36.68 29.57 -24.22
CA LEU A 142 37.94 30.08 -24.79
C LEU A 142 38.74 30.86 -23.73
N GLU A 143 39.95 30.38 -23.52
CA GLU A 143 41.13 31.00 -22.93
C GLU A 143 41.23 31.12 -21.40
N GLU A 144 42.27 30.44 -20.93
CA GLU A 144 42.84 30.51 -19.60
C GLU A 144 43.14 31.96 -19.17
N THR A 145 42.30 32.51 -18.35
CA THR A 145 42.67 33.57 -17.42
C THR A 145 42.26 33.18 -16.01
N ASN A 146 43.29 32.89 -15.21
CA ASN A 146 43.21 32.67 -13.78
C ASN A 146 42.67 33.92 -13.07
N SER A 147 41.39 34.02 -12.89
CA SER A 147 40.77 34.82 -11.83
C SER A 147 39.54 34.07 -11.29
N ARG A 148 39.81 33.13 -10.39
CA ARG A 148 38.80 32.60 -9.50
C ARG A 148 38.48 33.67 -8.47
N ASP A 149 37.66 34.64 -8.80
CA ASP A 149 36.95 35.42 -7.80
C ASP A 149 35.98 34.46 -7.09
N SER A 150 36.48 33.83 -6.05
CA SER A 150 35.64 33.10 -5.09
C SER A 150 34.79 34.13 -4.35
N PHE A 151 33.58 34.39 -4.84
CA PHE A 151 32.62 35.19 -4.06
C PHE A 151 32.40 34.51 -2.73
N GLU A 152 32.85 35.13 -1.65
CA GLU A 152 32.58 34.66 -0.30
C GLU A 152 31.07 34.67 -0.06
N THR A 153 30.50 33.52 -0.10
CA THR A 153 29.12 33.35 0.35
C THR A 153 29.11 33.10 1.85
N THR A 154 28.25 33.79 2.54
CA THR A 154 28.01 33.59 3.98
C THR A 154 26.59 33.12 4.20
N THR A 155 26.32 32.55 5.37
CA THR A 155 24.98 32.12 5.77
C THR A 155 24.53 32.96 6.95
N LYS A 156 23.28 33.44 6.88
CA LYS A 156 22.66 34.19 7.96
C LYS A 156 21.28 33.56 8.28
N THR A 157 21.06 33.35 9.54
CA THR A 157 19.76 32.79 10.04
C THR A 157 18.78 33.93 10.29
N PHE A 158 17.57 33.77 9.78
CA PHE A 158 16.43 34.65 9.99
C PHE A 158 15.28 33.85 10.58
N SER A 159 14.47 34.46 11.46
CA SER A 159 13.13 33.93 11.73
C SER A 159 12.23 34.23 10.51
N LEU A 160 11.41 33.28 10.11
CA LEU A 160 10.46 33.51 9.02
C LEU A 160 9.53 34.70 9.30
N TYR A 161 9.22 34.92 10.58
CA TYR A 161 8.38 36.00 11.04
C TYR A 161 9.04 37.37 10.89
N ASP A 162 10.36 37.49 10.90
CA ASP A 162 11.12 38.74 10.72
C ASP A 162 10.90 39.40 9.35
N PHE A 163 10.44 38.61 8.36
CA PHE A 163 10.08 39.14 7.04
C PHE A 163 8.75 39.90 7.00
N GLY A 164 8.00 39.86 8.08
CA GLY A 164 6.77 40.61 8.27
C GLY A 164 5.53 39.88 7.78
N GLU A 165 4.43 40.10 8.51
CA GLU A 165 3.15 39.42 8.28
C GLU A 165 2.63 39.62 6.84
N VAL A 166 2.84 40.80 6.24
CA VAL A 166 2.37 41.13 4.87
C VAL A 166 3.03 40.21 3.83
N ILE A 167 4.34 39.99 3.94
CA ILE A 167 5.09 39.13 3.01
C ILE A 167 4.68 37.68 3.20
N ILE A 168 4.54 37.22 4.45
CA ILE A 168 4.09 35.88 4.78
C ILE A 168 2.69 35.62 4.21
N ARG A 169 1.74 36.54 4.42
CA ARG A 169 0.38 36.44 3.86
C ARG A 169 0.38 36.38 2.33
N LYS A 170 1.23 37.19 1.70
CA LYS A 170 1.37 37.17 0.23
C LYS A 170 1.93 35.84 -0.25
N ALA A 171 2.89 35.25 0.46
CA ALA A 171 3.44 33.93 0.15
C ALA A 171 2.38 32.82 0.35
N MET A 172 1.65 32.84 1.46
CA MET A 172 0.57 31.90 1.75
C MET A 172 -0.55 31.98 0.68
N ALA A 173 -0.92 33.18 0.23
CA ALA A 173 -1.95 33.37 -0.78
C ALA A 173 -1.60 32.76 -2.15
N LYS A 174 -0.30 32.58 -2.45
CA LYS A 174 0.18 31.92 -3.68
C LYS A 174 0.13 30.38 -3.60
N LEU A 175 -0.10 29.84 -2.41
CA LEU A 175 -0.10 28.39 -2.17
C LEU A 175 -1.47 27.96 -1.65
N ASP A 176 -2.24 27.25 -2.46
CA ASP A 176 -3.60 26.80 -2.11
C ASP A 176 -3.69 26.02 -0.80
N PHE A 177 -2.60 25.33 -0.44
CA PHE A 177 -2.48 24.59 0.82
C PHE A 177 -2.74 25.49 2.04
N TYR A 178 -2.26 26.73 2.02
CA TYR A 178 -2.34 27.68 3.13
C TYR A 178 -3.63 28.49 3.19
N LYS A 179 -4.61 28.22 2.30
CA LYS A 179 -5.98 28.73 2.48
C LYS A 179 -6.53 28.22 3.80
N PHE A 180 -7.22 29.08 4.55
CA PHE A 180 -7.73 28.73 5.89
C PHE A 180 -8.59 27.45 5.89
N SER A 181 -9.45 27.28 4.90
CA SER A 181 -10.26 26.07 4.74
C SER A 181 -9.43 24.80 4.59
N ASN A 182 -8.26 24.88 3.95
CA ASN A 182 -7.35 23.75 3.80
C ASN A 182 -6.55 23.52 5.07
N LEU A 183 -6.04 24.60 5.71
CA LEU A 183 -5.32 24.51 6.98
C LEU A 183 -6.16 23.82 8.07
N LYS A 184 -7.46 24.09 8.12
CA LYS A 184 -8.40 23.43 9.05
C LYS A 184 -8.45 21.91 8.93
N LYS A 185 -8.06 21.32 7.81
CA LYS A 185 -7.97 19.86 7.66
C LYS A 185 -6.79 19.30 8.44
N TYR A 186 -5.70 20.05 8.50
CA TYR A 186 -4.46 19.64 9.15
C TYR A 186 -4.38 20.12 10.60
N PHE A 187 -5.02 21.23 10.89
CA PHE A 187 -5.08 21.89 12.21
C PHE A 187 -6.55 22.14 12.57
N PRO A 188 -7.28 21.14 13.06
CA PRO A 188 -8.73 21.27 13.30
C PRO A 188 -9.08 22.36 14.30
N ASP A 189 -8.24 22.60 15.30
CA ASP A 189 -8.47 23.56 16.36
C ASP A 189 -7.91 24.96 16.05
N LEU A 190 -7.34 25.17 14.85
CA LEU A 190 -6.89 26.48 14.39
C LEU A 190 -8.07 27.46 14.30
N THR A 191 -7.96 28.63 14.92
CA THR A 191 -9.05 29.61 14.96
C THR A 191 -8.95 30.66 13.86
N SER A 192 -7.72 30.99 13.41
CA SER A 192 -7.51 32.00 12.37
C SER A 192 -6.18 31.82 11.63
N SER A 193 -6.10 32.35 10.40
CA SER A 193 -4.83 32.38 9.66
C SER A 193 -3.75 33.21 10.39
N LYS A 194 -4.16 34.18 11.21
CA LYS A 194 -3.22 34.98 12.02
C LYS A 194 -2.53 34.11 13.06
N GLU A 195 -3.27 33.27 13.74
CA GLU A 195 -2.75 32.32 14.72
C GLU A 195 -1.73 31.36 14.09
N PHE A 196 -2.02 30.87 12.88
CA PHE A 196 -1.04 30.07 12.14
C PHE A 196 0.25 30.85 11.81
N ILE A 197 0.12 32.10 11.37
CA ILE A 197 1.28 32.97 11.08
C ILE A 197 2.10 33.23 12.35
N GLU A 198 1.47 33.40 13.49
CA GLU A 198 2.16 33.59 14.75
C GLU A 198 2.99 32.40 15.16
N SER A 199 2.53 31.17 14.85
CA SER A 199 3.31 29.96 15.12
C SER A 199 4.60 29.87 14.25
N LEU A 200 4.62 30.54 13.07
CA LEU A 200 5.81 30.60 12.22
C LEU A 200 7.00 31.37 12.85
N LYS A 201 6.81 32.04 14.00
CA LYS A 201 7.93 32.65 14.76
C LYS A 201 9.02 31.64 15.16
N ARG A 202 8.65 30.37 15.28
CA ARG A 202 9.58 29.28 15.63
C ARG A 202 10.25 28.63 14.42
N ILE A 203 9.93 29.09 13.22
CA ILE A 203 10.55 28.61 11.99
C ILE A 203 11.68 29.55 11.60
N ASN A 204 12.87 28.99 11.51
CA ASN A 204 14.06 29.70 11.08
C ASN A 204 14.46 29.28 9.67
N VAL A 205 15.18 30.16 8.99
CA VAL A 205 15.74 29.88 7.67
C VAL A 205 17.21 30.32 7.61
N ASP A 206 18.07 29.40 7.26
CA ASP A 206 19.46 29.65 6.96
C ASP A 206 19.57 30.08 5.50
N VAL A 207 19.78 31.38 5.30
CA VAL A 207 19.90 31.96 3.95
C VAL A 207 21.36 32.12 3.60
N THR A 208 21.78 31.47 2.52
CA THR A 208 23.16 31.60 1.98
C THR A 208 23.17 32.55 0.81
N GLY A 209 24.09 33.50 0.83
CA GLY A 209 24.26 34.52 -0.23
C GLY A 209 25.46 35.40 -0.01
N SER A 210 25.61 36.46 -0.82
CA SER A 210 26.65 37.46 -0.56
C SER A 210 26.29 38.27 0.70
N ARG A 211 27.31 38.67 1.47
CA ARG A 211 27.12 39.40 2.73
C ARG A 211 26.30 40.68 2.55
N GLU A 212 26.53 41.40 1.45
CA GLU A 212 25.79 42.62 1.12
C GLU A 212 24.29 42.34 0.91
N LYS A 213 23.96 41.31 0.13
CA LYS A 213 22.58 40.94 -0.18
C LYS A 213 21.85 40.43 1.05
N LEU A 214 22.52 39.66 1.93
CA LEU A 214 21.97 39.18 3.19
C LEU A 214 21.67 40.28 4.20
N ASN A 215 22.40 41.40 4.14
CA ASN A 215 22.15 42.56 5.00
C ASN A 215 21.06 43.48 4.45
N ASN A 216 20.79 43.43 3.13
CA ASN A 216 19.86 44.31 2.42
C ASN A 216 18.86 43.47 1.59
N LEU A 217 18.14 42.54 2.26
CA LEU A 217 17.12 41.76 1.61
C LEU A 217 15.96 42.66 1.14
N ILE A 218 15.65 42.60 -0.14
CA ILE A 218 14.48 43.32 -0.70
C ILE A 218 13.23 42.48 -0.52
N PRO A 219 12.03 43.09 -0.55
CA PRO A 219 10.73 42.35 -0.37
C PRO A 219 10.51 41.20 -1.32
N ASP A 220 11.05 41.23 -2.54
CA ASP A 220 10.99 40.15 -3.50
C ASP A 220 11.83 38.92 -3.09
N ASP A 221 13.04 39.16 -2.57
CA ASP A 221 13.88 38.10 -2.02
C ASP A 221 13.24 37.46 -0.80
N MET A 222 12.69 38.28 0.12
CA MET A 222 11.95 37.78 1.31
C MET A 222 10.74 36.94 0.91
N LEU A 223 10.00 37.35 -0.13
CA LEU A 223 8.86 36.59 -0.65
C LEU A 223 9.29 35.25 -1.23
N LYS A 224 10.39 35.18 -1.97
CA LYS A 224 10.94 33.94 -2.53
C LYS A 224 11.40 32.98 -1.44
N ILE A 225 12.07 33.51 -0.41
CA ILE A 225 12.48 32.73 0.76
C ILE A 225 11.24 32.16 1.47
N CYS A 226 10.23 33.00 1.78
CA CYS A 226 8.99 32.57 2.41
C CYS A 226 8.28 31.48 1.59
N LEU A 227 8.17 31.64 0.28
CA LEU A 227 7.55 30.63 -0.60
C LEU A 227 8.27 29.29 -0.54
N ASN A 228 9.60 29.32 -0.59
CA ASN A 228 10.40 28.09 -0.53
C ASN A 228 10.23 27.38 0.82
N VAL A 229 10.36 28.12 1.93
CA VAL A 229 10.18 27.56 3.28
C VAL A 229 8.77 27.01 3.46
N LEU A 230 7.76 27.74 3.04
CA LEU A 230 6.37 27.26 3.13
C LEU A 230 6.11 26.02 2.27
N MET A 231 6.76 25.87 1.11
CA MET A 231 6.66 24.64 0.30
C MET A 231 7.31 23.43 1.01
N GLN A 232 8.46 23.62 1.64
CA GLN A 232 9.12 22.57 2.42
C GLN A 232 8.28 22.21 3.65
N LEU A 233 7.82 23.19 4.41
CA LEU A 233 6.93 23.02 5.56
C LEU A 233 5.63 22.27 5.18
N ARG A 234 5.02 22.62 4.03
CA ARG A 234 3.90 21.87 3.49
C ARG A 234 4.22 20.39 3.32
N SER A 235 5.38 20.09 2.75
CA SER A 235 5.77 18.69 2.51
C SER A 235 5.89 17.90 3.80
N GLU A 236 6.40 18.52 4.87
CA GLU A 236 6.50 17.90 6.19
C GLU A 236 5.12 17.72 6.86
N ILE A 237 4.28 18.75 6.81
CA ILE A 237 2.90 18.66 7.33
C ILE A 237 2.15 17.52 6.64
N LEU A 238 2.31 17.37 5.31
CA LEU A 238 1.67 16.30 4.55
C LEU A 238 2.24 14.92 4.89
N LYS A 239 3.54 14.80 5.13
CA LYS A 239 4.15 13.53 5.57
C LYS A 239 3.66 13.10 6.95
N GLY A 240 3.52 14.05 7.87
CA GLY A 240 3.03 13.80 9.22
C GLY A 240 1.50 13.69 9.32
N TYR A 241 0.78 13.91 8.22
CA TYR A 241 -0.68 13.88 8.22
C TYR A 241 -1.23 12.47 8.06
N VAL A 242 -1.89 11.99 9.11
CA VAL A 242 -2.60 10.73 9.10
C VAL A 242 -4.11 11.01 9.22
N GLU A 243 -4.86 10.69 8.16
CA GLU A 243 -6.32 10.87 8.15
C GLU A 243 -7.05 9.71 8.82
N TYR A 244 -6.52 8.51 8.69
CA TYR A 244 -7.10 7.29 9.24
C TYR A 244 -6.06 6.51 10.01
N LYS A 245 -6.52 5.70 10.96
CA LYS A 245 -5.70 4.72 11.69
C LYS A 245 -6.46 3.42 11.87
N GLY A 246 -5.73 2.32 12.08
CA GLY A 246 -6.32 1.07 12.53
C GLY A 246 -6.63 1.12 14.03
N THR A 247 -7.72 0.52 14.47
CA THR A 247 -7.97 0.34 15.89
C THR A 247 -7.08 -0.76 16.45
N LYS A 248 -6.59 -0.59 17.70
CA LYS A 248 -5.93 -1.68 18.44
C LYS A 248 -6.95 -2.72 18.93
N ILE A 249 -8.24 -2.36 18.94
CA ILE A 249 -9.33 -3.25 19.34
C ILE A 249 -9.72 -4.11 18.15
N PHE A 250 -9.58 -5.43 18.32
CA PHE A 250 -10.07 -6.43 17.38
C PHE A 250 -11.47 -6.85 17.79
N VAL A 251 -12.34 -6.91 16.79
CA VAL A 251 -13.76 -7.28 16.97
C VAL A 251 -14.05 -8.62 16.32
N PRO A 252 -14.86 -9.48 16.94
CA PRO A 252 -15.22 -10.76 16.37
C PRO A 252 -16.26 -10.60 15.25
N ILE A 253 -16.08 -11.40 14.22
CA ILE A 253 -17.07 -11.62 13.15
C ILE A 253 -17.24 -13.12 13.04
N GLU A 254 -18.48 -13.60 13.04
CA GLU A 254 -18.78 -15.03 12.87
C GLU A 254 -18.14 -15.57 11.59
N VAL A 255 -17.45 -16.69 11.66
CA VAL A 255 -16.77 -17.34 10.53
C VAL A 255 -17.73 -17.54 9.36
N LYS A 256 -18.95 -18.02 9.58
CA LYS A 256 -19.97 -18.23 8.55
C LYS A 256 -20.43 -16.96 7.82
N LYS A 257 -20.24 -15.78 8.42
CA LYS A 257 -20.54 -14.49 7.77
C LYS A 257 -19.42 -14.02 6.86
N VAL A 258 -18.19 -14.41 7.13
CA VAL A 258 -16.99 -14.01 6.38
C VAL A 258 -16.65 -15.02 5.31
N VAL A 259 -16.58 -16.30 5.67
CA VAL A 259 -16.11 -17.37 4.78
C VAL A 259 -17.23 -17.77 3.83
N LYS A 260 -17.01 -17.59 2.53
CA LYS A 260 -17.98 -17.85 1.47
C LYS A 260 -17.31 -18.55 0.29
N ASN A 261 -18.12 -19.22 -0.52
CA ASN A 261 -17.65 -19.64 -1.84
C ASN A 261 -17.25 -18.42 -2.65
N LYS A 262 -16.15 -18.50 -3.36
CA LYS A 262 -15.61 -17.42 -4.20
C LYS A 262 -15.46 -17.87 -5.64
N SER A 263 -15.84 -17.02 -6.56
CA SER A 263 -15.42 -17.07 -7.95
C SER A 263 -14.44 -15.91 -8.16
N LEU A 264 -13.23 -16.23 -8.56
CA LEU A 264 -12.16 -15.26 -8.78
C LEU A 264 -11.78 -15.30 -10.25
N LYS A 265 -11.72 -14.15 -10.89
CA LYS A 265 -11.13 -13.99 -12.20
C LYS A 265 -9.67 -13.64 -12.02
N ILE A 266 -8.79 -14.48 -12.52
CA ILE A 266 -7.35 -14.27 -12.45
C ILE A 266 -6.79 -14.10 -13.84
N ASN A 267 -5.87 -13.17 -13.99
CA ASN A 267 -5.11 -13.00 -15.22
C ASN A 267 -3.96 -14.01 -15.22
N VAL A 268 -4.01 -14.96 -16.14
CA VAL A 268 -2.93 -15.92 -16.34
C VAL A 268 -1.97 -15.34 -17.38
N GLY A 269 -0.85 -14.76 -16.93
CA GLY A 269 0.18 -14.21 -17.78
C GLY A 269 1.37 -15.17 -17.96
N GLU A 270 2.13 -14.98 -19.03
CA GLU A 270 3.41 -15.69 -19.23
C GLU A 270 4.51 -15.20 -18.27
N TYR A 271 4.29 -14.06 -17.62
CA TYR A 271 5.22 -13.41 -16.69
C TYR A 271 4.65 -13.44 -15.27
N GLY A 272 5.49 -13.78 -14.31
CA GLY A 272 5.13 -13.85 -12.89
C GLY A 272 5.30 -15.26 -12.33
N ASP A 273 4.69 -15.49 -11.16
CA ASP A 273 4.72 -16.78 -10.49
C ASP A 273 3.94 -17.83 -11.33
N GLN A 274 4.65 -18.84 -11.81
CA GLN A 274 4.09 -19.88 -12.66
C GLN A 274 3.05 -20.77 -11.97
N GLU A 275 3.03 -20.78 -10.65
CA GLU A 275 2.07 -21.52 -9.84
C GLU A 275 0.75 -20.76 -9.65
N TYR A 276 0.75 -19.43 -9.81
CA TYR A 276 -0.45 -18.63 -9.63
C TYR A 276 -1.54 -19.01 -10.64
N GLY A 277 -2.73 -19.31 -10.14
CA GLY A 277 -3.86 -19.76 -10.98
C GLY A 277 -3.82 -21.22 -11.39
N VAL A 278 -2.83 -21.98 -10.93
CA VAL A 278 -2.72 -23.44 -11.13
C VAL A 278 -3.24 -24.13 -9.87
N PRO A 279 -4.09 -25.18 -9.97
CA PRO A 279 -4.60 -25.89 -8.80
C PRO A 279 -3.48 -26.64 -8.09
N MET A 280 -3.51 -26.64 -6.74
CA MET A 280 -2.53 -27.34 -5.92
C MET A 280 -2.64 -28.85 -6.02
N SER A 281 -3.79 -29.37 -6.43
CA SER A 281 -3.96 -30.79 -6.76
C SER A 281 -3.15 -31.24 -8.01
N ASN A 282 -2.84 -30.29 -8.91
CA ASN A 282 -2.03 -30.53 -10.10
C ASN A 282 -1.13 -29.30 -10.40
N PRO A 283 -0.13 -29.04 -9.55
CA PRO A 283 0.77 -27.91 -9.70
C PRO A 283 1.80 -28.13 -10.82
N LYS A 284 2.47 -27.07 -11.26
CA LYS A 284 3.62 -27.18 -12.18
C LYS A 284 4.84 -27.80 -11.47
N HIS A 285 5.08 -27.43 -10.22
CA HIS A 285 6.13 -27.98 -9.38
C HIS A 285 5.58 -29.16 -8.56
N ARG A 286 5.97 -30.38 -8.92
CA ARG A 286 5.42 -31.62 -8.35
C ARG A 286 5.55 -31.71 -6.83
N GLU A 287 6.59 -31.13 -6.24
CA GLU A 287 6.80 -31.08 -4.78
C GLU A 287 5.69 -30.35 -4.03
N LEU A 288 4.99 -29.44 -4.71
CA LEU A 288 3.86 -28.69 -4.13
C LEU A 288 2.53 -29.45 -4.20
N GLN A 289 2.52 -30.60 -4.87
CA GLN A 289 1.26 -31.35 -5.07
C GLN A 289 0.63 -31.77 -3.75
N LEU A 290 -0.64 -31.38 -3.55
CA LEU A 290 -1.45 -31.78 -2.42
C LEU A 290 -2.93 -31.76 -2.78
N ASN A 291 -3.63 -32.85 -2.44
CA ASN A 291 -5.09 -32.90 -2.61
C ASN A 291 -5.76 -32.32 -1.36
N LEU A 292 -6.17 -31.09 -1.45
CA LEU A 292 -6.79 -30.35 -0.36
C LEU A 292 -8.24 -30.76 -0.08
N ALA A 293 -8.93 -31.37 -1.04
CA ALA A 293 -10.31 -31.81 -0.87
C ALA A 293 -10.45 -32.80 0.30
N ASN A 294 -9.42 -33.62 0.53
CA ASN A 294 -9.40 -34.65 1.58
C ASN A 294 -8.80 -34.16 2.93
N LYS A 295 -8.33 -32.91 3.02
CA LYS A 295 -7.71 -32.36 4.23
C LYS A 295 -8.75 -31.65 5.09
N GLU A 296 -9.11 -32.18 6.23
CA GLU A 296 -10.16 -31.62 7.12
C GLU A 296 -9.78 -30.26 7.72
N TRP A 297 -8.48 -29.98 7.87
CA TRP A 297 -7.96 -28.74 8.42
C TRP A 297 -7.92 -27.57 7.42
N TYR A 298 -8.08 -27.79 6.10
CA TYR A 298 -8.11 -26.74 5.10
C TYR A 298 -9.53 -26.44 4.69
N ILE A 299 -9.95 -25.17 4.74
CA ILE A 299 -11.37 -24.80 4.62
C ILE A 299 -11.93 -24.98 3.21
N TYR A 300 -11.15 -24.62 2.18
CA TYR A 300 -11.57 -24.75 0.78
C TYR A 300 -11.23 -26.12 0.18
N ASP A 301 -11.86 -26.44 -0.93
CA ASP A 301 -11.62 -27.67 -1.68
C ASP A 301 -10.30 -27.64 -2.49
N GLU A 302 -9.79 -26.45 -2.83
CA GLU A 302 -8.61 -26.28 -3.66
C GLU A 302 -7.86 -24.98 -3.30
N ASN A 303 -6.60 -24.85 -3.76
CA ASN A 303 -5.80 -23.62 -3.71
C ASN A 303 -5.15 -23.33 -5.06
N TYR A 304 -5.19 -22.07 -5.50
CA TYR A 304 -4.63 -21.58 -6.75
C TYR A 304 -3.57 -20.49 -6.54
N GLY A 305 -2.93 -20.49 -5.40
CA GLY A 305 -1.96 -19.47 -5.00
C GLY A 305 -0.62 -19.58 -5.69
N THR A 306 0.26 -18.67 -5.29
CA THR A 306 1.67 -18.60 -5.70
C THR A 306 2.46 -19.81 -5.18
N TYR A 307 3.72 -19.91 -5.61
CA TYR A 307 4.64 -20.94 -5.11
C TYR A 307 4.78 -20.88 -3.59
N GLU A 308 5.00 -19.69 -3.04
CA GLU A 308 5.20 -19.50 -1.59
C GLU A 308 3.93 -19.84 -0.79
N GLU A 309 2.75 -19.45 -1.29
CA GLU A 309 1.48 -19.81 -0.66
C GLU A 309 1.25 -21.33 -0.63
N LYS A 310 1.57 -22.03 -1.71
CA LYS A 310 1.48 -23.49 -1.77
C LYS A 310 2.51 -24.16 -0.87
N SER A 311 3.75 -23.64 -0.83
CA SER A 311 4.81 -24.11 0.07
C SER A 311 4.39 -23.97 1.54
N PHE A 312 3.74 -22.86 1.91
CA PHE A 312 3.20 -22.68 3.26
C PHE A 312 2.13 -23.74 3.60
N ILE A 313 1.19 -24.00 2.68
CA ILE A 313 0.18 -25.05 2.89
C ILE A 313 0.84 -26.43 3.05
N LYS A 314 1.87 -26.74 2.26
CA LYS A 314 2.67 -27.98 2.39
C LYS A 314 3.38 -28.07 3.74
N PHE A 315 3.91 -26.93 4.22
CA PHE A 315 4.50 -26.86 5.55
C PHE A 315 3.48 -27.24 6.63
N ILE A 316 2.27 -26.63 6.59
CA ILE A 316 1.21 -26.97 7.56
C ILE A 316 0.82 -28.45 7.45
N ASP A 317 0.68 -29.01 6.23
CA ASP A 317 0.39 -30.43 6.05
C ASP A 317 1.45 -31.33 6.70
N GLY A 318 2.72 -30.93 6.62
CA GLY A 318 3.83 -31.68 7.20
C GLY A 318 3.86 -31.71 8.74
N ILE A 319 3.26 -30.69 9.38
CA ILE A 319 3.24 -30.57 10.85
C ILE A 319 1.86 -30.83 11.46
N ILE A 320 0.86 -31.15 10.65
CA ILE A 320 -0.54 -31.25 11.10
C ILE A 320 -0.72 -32.26 12.22
N GLU A 321 -0.02 -33.39 12.18
CA GLU A 321 -0.10 -34.42 13.21
C GLU A 321 0.56 -33.98 14.53
N ASP A 322 1.58 -33.13 14.47
CA ASP A 322 2.15 -32.54 15.68
C ASP A 322 1.22 -31.48 16.28
N LEU A 323 0.56 -30.69 15.42
CA LEU A 323 -0.45 -29.74 15.88
C LEU A 323 -1.64 -30.46 16.56
N LYS A 324 -2.11 -31.57 16.02
CA LYS A 324 -3.21 -32.35 16.60
C LYS A 324 -2.91 -32.92 17.99
N LYS A 325 -1.66 -33.07 18.36
CA LYS A 325 -1.29 -33.48 19.72
C LYS A 325 -1.62 -32.43 20.77
N ASN A 326 -1.63 -31.17 20.38
CA ASN A 326 -1.77 -30.01 21.27
C ASN A 326 -3.09 -29.25 21.09
N TYR A 327 -3.73 -29.40 19.93
CA TYR A 327 -4.91 -28.62 19.54
C TYR A 327 -6.05 -29.56 19.10
N SER A 328 -7.23 -29.37 19.65
CA SER A 328 -8.44 -30.14 19.34
C SER A 328 -9.06 -29.77 18.00
N GLU A 329 -8.93 -28.50 17.59
CA GLU A 329 -9.40 -28.01 16.31
C GLU A 329 -8.32 -27.21 15.58
N ILE A 330 -8.17 -27.46 14.28
CA ILE A 330 -7.17 -26.81 13.42
C ILE A 330 -7.85 -26.48 12.09
N TYR A 331 -7.87 -25.21 11.73
CA TYR A 331 -8.41 -24.75 10.45
C TYR A 331 -7.53 -23.71 9.80
N LEU A 332 -7.16 -23.94 8.54
CA LEU A 332 -6.44 -22.97 7.71
C LEU A 332 -7.40 -22.35 6.69
N LEU A 333 -7.57 -21.04 6.78
CA LEU A 333 -8.37 -20.24 5.87
C LEU A 333 -7.44 -19.48 4.91
N ARG A 334 -7.63 -19.64 3.61
CA ARG A 334 -7.08 -18.69 2.62
C ARG A 334 -7.96 -17.45 2.56
N ASN A 335 -7.34 -16.30 2.72
CA ASN A 335 -8.03 -15.01 2.62
C ASN A 335 -8.12 -14.55 1.15
N ALA A 336 -9.04 -15.10 0.41
CA ALA A 336 -9.31 -14.69 -0.97
C ALA A 336 -10.17 -13.41 -0.99
N ASN A 337 -9.63 -12.27 -0.56
CA ASN A 337 -10.33 -10.98 -0.43
C ASN A 337 -11.60 -11.09 0.44
N LEU A 338 -11.54 -11.81 1.54
CA LEU A 338 -12.66 -11.98 2.48
C LEU A 338 -12.72 -10.85 3.50
N PHE A 339 -11.54 -10.44 3.99
CA PHE A 339 -11.41 -9.40 5.02
C PHE A 339 -10.06 -8.70 4.90
N LYS A 340 -9.97 -7.56 5.59
CA LYS A 340 -8.75 -6.75 5.74
C LYS A 340 -8.51 -6.46 7.20
N ILE A 341 -7.25 -6.26 7.55
CA ILE A 341 -6.81 -5.66 8.80
C ILE A 341 -6.09 -4.34 8.50
N TYR A 342 -6.03 -3.44 9.45
CA TYR A 342 -5.60 -2.06 9.23
C TYR A 342 -4.46 -1.71 10.18
N ARG A 343 -3.34 -1.23 9.62
CA ARG A 343 -2.17 -0.80 10.39
C ARG A 343 -2.55 0.30 11.38
N PHE A 344 -2.04 0.19 12.62
CA PHE A 344 -2.46 1.08 13.72
C PHE A 344 -2.06 2.53 13.49
N SER A 345 -0.91 2.75 12.86
CA SER A 345 -0.34 4.09 12.67
C SER A 345 -1.11 4.95 11.67
N ASP A 346 -1.55 4.41 10.53
CA ASP A 346 -2.09 5.17 9.39
C ASP A 346 -3.31 4.53 8.72
N GLY A 347 -3.76 3.36 9.21
CA GLY A 347 -4.91 2.67 8.65
C GLY A 347 -4.68 2.09 7.26
N GLU A 348 -3.42 1.87 6.87
CA GLU A 348 -3.09 1.13 5.65
C GLU A 348 -3.69 -0.27 5.73
N ALA A 349 -4.36 -0.68 4.65
CA ALA A 349 -5.06 -1.95 4.60
C ALA A 349 -4.11 -3.09 4.25
N MET A 350 -4.15 -4.16 5.04
CA MET A 350 -3.47 -5.41 4.77
C MET A 350 -4.47 -6.55 4.61
N GLU A 351 -4.28 -7.36 3.60
CA GLU A 351 -4.99 -8.63 3.39
C GLU A 351 -3.98 -9.77 3.62
N PRO A 352 -3.92 -10.37 4.82
CA PRO A 352 -3.02 -11.51 5.04
C PRO A 352 -3.45 -12.67 4.16
N ASP A 353 -2.50 -13.43 3.61
CA ASP A 353 -2.79 -14.52 2.69
C ASP A 353 -3.58 -15.65 3.37
N PHE A 354 -3.25 -15.93 4.64
CA PHE A 354 -3.88 -16.99 5.41
C PHE A 354 -4.19 -16.58 6.84
N VAL A 355 -5.16 -17.29 7.41
CA VAL A 355 -5.40 -17.32 8.85
C VAL A 355 -5.42 -18.77 9.32
N LEU A 356 -4.58 -19.08 10.29
CA LEU A 356 -4.58 -20.37 10.98
C LEU A 356 -5.34 -20.22 12.30
N PHE A 357 -6.40 -21.00 12.46
CA PHE A 357 -7.18 -21.09 13.67
C PHE A 357 -6.80 -22.38 14.41
N LEU A 358 -6.51 -22.25 15.70
CA LEU A 358 -6.19 -23.38 16.56
C LEU A 358 -7.01 -23.27 17.84
N LYS A 359 -7.56 -24.37 18.32
CA LYS A 359 -8.27 -24.45 19.59
C LYS A 359 -7.60 -25.45 20.50
N LYS A 360 -7.27 -25.01 21.70
CA LYS A 360 -6.72 -25.86 22.75
C LYS A 360 -7.71 -25.92 23.90
N GLU A 361 -8.11 -27.13 24.25
CA GLU A 361 -9.02 -27.39 25.36
C GLU A 361 -8.23 -28.02 26.52
N ASN A 362 -8.16 -27.31 27.63
CA ASN A 362 -7.70 -27.83 28.90
C ASN A 362 -8.91 -28.00 29.82
N SER A 363 -8.76 -28.75 30.92
CA SER A 363 -9.87 -29.07 31.86
C SER A 363 -10.70 -27.86 32.30
N ASP A 364 -10.09 -26.68 32.39
CA ASP A 364 -10.71 -25.49 32.94
C ASP A 364 -10.71 -24.26 32.00
N LYS A 365 -10.03 -24.34 30.84
CA LYS A 365 -9.87 -23.18 29.94
C LYS A 365 -9.85 -23.62 28.48
N ILE A 366 -10.48 -22.82 27.64
CA ILE A 366 -10.43 -22.94 26.19
C ILE A 366 -9.58 -21.78 25.67
N GLU A 367 -8.50 -22.10 24.97
CA GLU A 367 -7.65 -21.11 24.30
C GLU A 367 -7.85 -21.23 22.79
N GLN A 368 -8.21 -20.14 22.16
CA GLN A 368 -8.39 -20.03 20.70
C GLN A 368 -7.35 -19.10 20.13
N TYR A 369 -6.54 -19.61 19.22
CA TYR A 369 -5.49 -18.86 18.54
C TYR A 369 -5.93 -18.51 17.14
N GLN A 370 -5.65 -17.27 16.73
CA GLN A 370 -5.80 -16.79 15.38
C GLN A 370 -4.45 -16.24 14.92
N LEU A 371 -3.81 -16.92 13.99
CA LEU A 371 -2.51 -16.54 13.48
C LEU A 371 -2.66 -15.97 12.05
N PHE A 372 -2.24 -14.74 11.85
CA PHE A 372 -2.15 -14.15 10.52
C PHE A 372 -0.84 -14.53 9.86
N VAL A 373 -0.91 -14.95 8.61
CA VAL A 373 0.24 -15.41 7.83
C VAL A 373 0.25 -14.74 6.47
N GLU A 374 1.41 -14.25 6.07
CA GLU A 374 1.68 -13.70 4.74
C GLU A 374 2.82 -14.50 4.11
N ALA A 375 2.60 -15.08 2.93
CA ALA A 375 3.61 -15.81 2.18
C ALA A 375 4.21 -14.92 1.10
N LYS A 376 5.54 -14.70 1.13
CA LYS A 376 6.21 -13.73 0.26
C LYS A 376 7.43 -14.29 -0.45
N GLY A 377 7.48 -14.09 -1.78
CA GLY A 377 8.71 -14.26 -2.55
C GLY A 377 9.77 -13.22 -2.16
N GLU A 378 11.03 -13.60 -2.21
CA GLU A 378 12.17 -12.80 -1.73
C GLU A 378 12.21 -11.39 -2.35
N HIS A 379 11.90 -11.27 -3.63
CA HIS A 379 11.92 -10.00 -4.38
C HIS A 379 10.89 -8.98 -3.91
N LEU A 380 9.85 -9.39 -3.19
CA LEU A 380 8.79 -8.51 -2.67
C LEU A 380 8.99 -8.14 -1.20
N MET A 381 9.84 -8.85 -0.45
CA MET A 381 9.97 -8.68 1.00
C MET A 381 10.35 -7.25 1.40
N LYS A 382 11.33 -6.64 0.71
CA LYS A 382 11.75 -5.25 1.03
C LYS A 382 10.64 -4.23 0.80
N LYS A 383 9.86 -4.39 -0.26
CA LYS A 383 8.76 -3.48 -0.59
C LYS A 383 7.62 -3.57 0.41
N ASP A 384 7.35 -4.77 0.88
CA ASP A 384 6.22 -5.08 1.75
C ASP A 384 6.63 -5.22 3.23
N GLN A 385 7.86 -4.81 3.60
CA GLN A 385 8.39 -4.90 4.97
C GLN A 385 7.42 -4.35 6.03
N TRP A 386 6.71 -3.28 5.71
CA TRP A 386 5.72 -2.69 6.59
C TRP A 386 4.61 -3.67 7.04
N LYS A 387 4.29 -4.67 6.21
CA LYS A 387 3.29 -5.70 6.56
C LYS A 387 3.83 -6.63 7.65
N GLU A 388 5.10 -7.04 7.52
CA GLU A 388 5.74 -7.87 8.54
C GLU A 388 5.89 -7.12 9.85
N ASP A 389 6.27 -5.83 9.79
CA ASP A 389 6.36 -4.98 10.97
C ASP A 389 5.00 -4.83 11.65
N PHE A 390 3.93 -4.65 10.85
CA PHE A 390 2.57 -4.59 11.38
C PHE A 390 2.11 -5.92 11.98
N LEU A 391 2.44 -7.05 11.39
CA LEU A 391 2.13 -8.36 11.98
C LEU A 391 2.81 -8.54 13.35
N LYS A 392 4.06 -8.10 13.49
CA LYS A 392 4.76 -8.09 14.79
C LYS A 392 4.12 -7.12 15.79
N GLU A 393 3.69 -5.94 15.32
CA GLU A 393 3.02 -4.94 16.14
C GLU A 393 1.67 -5.44 16.68
N ILE A 394 0.92 -6.23 15.89
CA ILE A 394 -0.36 -6.81 16.32
C ILE A 394 -0.20 -7.54 17.65
N GLU A 395 0.79 -8.39 17.78
CA GLU A 395 0.96 -9.24 18.98
C GLU A 395 1.17 -8.42 20.26
N SER A 396 1.90 -7.31 20.19
CA SER A 396 2.18 -6.45 21.35
C SER A 396 1.07 -5.46 21.68
N GLU A 397 0.23 -5.11 20.69
CA GLU A 397 -0.66 -3.95 20.76
C GLU A 397 -2.15 -4.31 20.69
N TYR A 398 -2.51 -5.54 20.28
CA TYR A 398 -3.90 -5.89 20.11
C TYR A 398 -4.66 -5.93 21.44
N GLN A 399 -5.94 -5.58 21.36
CA GLN A 399 -6.87 -5.64 22.48
C GLN A 399 -8.15 -6.35 22.05
N ILE A 400 -8.65 -7.23 22.89
CA ILE A 400 -9.97 -7.87 22.73
C ILE A 400 -10.82 -7.45 23.92
N LYS A 401 -12.06 -7.02 23.67
CA LYS A 401 -12.96 -6.66 24.77
C LYS A 401 -13.37 -7.91 25.54
N PRO A 402 -13.09 -8.01 26.85
CA PRO A 402 -13.36 -9.21 27.65
C PRO A 402 -14.86 -9.56 27.77
N THR A 403 -15.75 -8.58 27.58
CA THR A 403 -17.20 -8.72 27.77
C THR A 403 -17.94 -9.57 26.71
N LEU A 404 -17.23 -10.08 25.72
CA LEU A 404 -17.84 -10.80 24.59
C LEU A 404 -17.84 -12.32 24.76
N PHE A 405 -17.10 -12.87 25.72
CA PHE A 405 -16.85 -14.31 25.82
C PHE A 405 -17.03 -14.80 27.27
N GLY A 406 -17.18 -16.12 27.41
CA GLY A 406 -17.26 -16.77 28.72
C GLY A 406 -15.97 -16.56 29.55
N GLU A 407 -16.06 -16.59 30.87
CA GLU A 407 -14.90 -16.43 31.75
C GLU A 407 -13.79 -17.44 31.52
N ASN A 408 -14.12 -18.57 30.90
CA ASN A 408 -13.21 -19.68 30.61
C ASN A 408 -12.63 -19.66 29.19
N GLU A 409 -13.00 -18.69 28.35
CA GLU A 409 -12.52 -18.59 26.98
C GLU A 409 -11.48 -17.47 26.79
N LYS A 410 -10.35 -17.80 26.22
CA LYS A 410 -9.27 -16.86 25.89
C LYS A 410 -8.99 -16.88 24.39
N TYR A 411 -9.01 -15.72 23.77
CA TYR A 411 -8.62 -15.54 22.38
C TYR A 411 -7.24 -14.88 22.29
N ILE A 412 -6.39 -15.43 21.43
CA ILE A 412 -5.01 -15.00 21.25
C ILE A 412 -4.80 -14.71 19.76
N ILE A 413 -4.42 -13.48 19.45
CA ILE A 413 -4.13 -13.05 18.08
C ILE A 413 -2.62 -12.93 17.91
N VAL A 414 -2.08 -13.58 16.89
CA VAL A 414 -0.66 -13.62 16.60
C VAL A 414 -0.42 -13.19 15.16
N GLY A 415 0.52 -12.30 14.94
CA GLY A 415 1.08 -12.01 13.63
C GLY A 415 2.40 -12.78 13.46
N LEU A 416 2.47 -13.60 12.43
CA LEU A 416 3.69 -14.34 12.11
C LEU A 416 4.59 -13.54 11.16
N PRO A 417 5.91 -13.76 11.17
CA PRO A 417 6.80 -13.22 10.15
C PRO A 417 6.40 -13.73 8.77
N PHE A 418 6.95 -13.14 7.71
CA PHE A 418 6.70 -13.64 6.36
C PHE A 418 7.16 -15.09 6.22
N TYR A 419 6.28 -15.93 5.65
CA TYR A 419 6.70 -17.24 5.19
C TYR A 419 7.43 -17.09 3.85
N ASN A 420 8.65 -17.58 3.81
CA ASN A 420 9.47 -17.65 2.62
C ASN A 420 10.29 -18.94 2.65
N GLU A 421 10.37 -19.66 1.53
CA GLU A 421 11.05 -20.96 1.49
C GLU A 421 12.55 -20.85 1.86
N ASN A 422 13.22 -19.74 1.47
CA ASN A 422 14.62 -19.48 1.81
C ASN A 422 14.83 -19.15 3.31
N LYS A 423 13.81 -18.66 3.99
CA LYS A 423 13.81 -18.31 5.43
C LYS A 423 12.94 -19.23 6.27
N LYS A 424 12.64 -20.39 5.75
CA LYS A 424 11.72 -21.35 6.37
C LYS A 424 12.17 -21.79 7.77
N VAL A 425 13.46 -21.92 8.00
CA VAL A 425 14.01 -22.31 9.33
C VAL A 425 13.67 -21.25 10.38
N GLU A 426 13.93 -19.97 10.08
CA GLU A 426 13.62 -18.85 10.97
C GLU A 426 12.11 -18.77 11.26
N PHE A 427 11.29 -18.96 10.21
CA PHE A 427 9.83 -18.99 10.36
C PHE A 427 9.38 -20.13 11.28
N ILE A 428 9.92 -21.34 11.11
CA ILE A 428 9.57 -22.52 11.90
C ILE A 428 9.93 -22.32 13.38
N GLU A 429 11.06 -21.72 13.67
CA GLU A 429 11.49 -21.41 15.03
C GLU A 429 10.48 -20.47 15.72
N VAL A 430 10.15 -19.35 15.07
CA VAL A 430 9.15 -18.41 15.59
C VAL A 430 7.78 -19.07 15.72
N PHE A 431 7.35 -19.81 14.70
CA PHE A 431 6.07 -20.52 14.71
C PHE A 431 5.95 -21.48 15.89
N LYS A 432 6.98 -22.30 16.14
CA LYS A 432 7.02 -23.24 17.26
C LYS A 432 7.05 -22.53 18.61
N GLU A 433 7.85 -21.47 18.73
CA GLU A 433 7.91 -20.64 19.94
C GLU A 433 6.52 -20.09 20.31
N LYS A 434 5.83 -19.45 19.32
CA LYS A 434 4.52 -18.85 19.53
C LYS A 434 3.43 -19.86 19.91
N LEU A 435 3.57 -21.09 19.51
CA LEU A 435 2.62 -22.17 19.81
C LEU A 435 3.04 -23.07 20.96
N GLY A 436 4.20 -22.83 21.57
CA GLY A 436 4.72 -23.66 22.67
C GLY A 436 4.96 -25.12 22.25
N LEU A 437 5.45 -25.31 21.03
CA LEU A 437 5.74 -26.63 20.42
C LEU A 437 7.24 -27.02 20.54
N MET A 438 7.99 -26.32 21.37
CA MET A 438 9.41 -26.65 21.64
C MET A 438 9.54 -27.77 22.64
#